data_dfafd325a42cac1b86200a7fbdd2405e
#
_entry.id   dfafd325a42cac1b86200a7fbdd2405e
#
_cell.length_a   1.000
_cell.length_b   1.000
_cell.length_c   1.000
_cell.angle_alpha   90.00
_cell.angle_beta   90.00
_cell.angle_gamma   90.00
#
_symmetry.space_group_name_H-M   'P 1'
#
loop_
_entity.id
_entity.type
_entity.pdbx_description
1 polymer ?
#
loop_
_entity_poly.entity_id
_entity_poly.type
_entity_poly.pdbx_seq_one_letter_code
_entity_poly.pdbx_strand_id
1 'polypeptide(L)'
;KDITENHPWQIAPPLLEDIYNFEDALLVGLMLIVLIRHSDRVKVACLAQLINVIAPIMTDPNGGGSWKQTIFYPFMHASKYGRGVALQPVISSTEHETSGHGSITDIEAVAVYNEEKEEVTVFAVNRNLKEDVVLNTDVRSFEGYRVAEHIVLESDDLKVVNAFGQENVKPKTTQQTTMDN
;
A
#
# COMPACT_ATOMS: atom_id res chain seq x y z
N LYS A 1 -15.75 4.23 -17.21
CA LYS A 1 -16.24 3.09 -18.03
C LYS A 1 -17.43 3.57 -18.83
N ASP A 2 -17.37 3.42 -20.14
CA ASP A 2 -18.48 3.76 -21.03
C ASP A 2 -19.67 2.89 -20.69
N ILE A 3 -20.80 3.53 -20.40
CA ILE A 3 -22.11 2.91 -20.55
C ILE A 3 -22.17 2.64 -22.04
N THR A 4 -21.85 1.43 -22.43
CA THR A 4 -21.66 1.12 -23.83
C THR A 4 -22.96 1.37 -24.56
N GLU A 5 -22.89 2.07 -25.67
CA GLU A 5 -23.99 2.29 -26.60
C GLU A 5 -24.76 1.00 -26.97
N ASN A 6 -24.12 -0.17 -26.73
CA ASN A 6 -24.66 -1.50 -27.02
C ASN A 6 -25.61 -2.07 -25.96
N HIS A 7 -25.62 -1.54 -24.71
CA HIS A 7 -26.49 -2.04 -23.63
C HIS A 7 -27.02 -0.91 -22.73
N PRO A 8 -27.69 0.11 -23.27
CA PRO A 8 -28.08 1.31 -22.52
C PRO A 8 -29.13 1.05 -21.43
N TRP A 9 -29.75 -0.11 -21.43
CA TRP A 9 -30.83 -0.48 -20.49
C TRP A 9 -30.57 -1.78 -19.72
N GLN A 10 -29.30 -2.11 -19.52
CA GLN A 10 -28.93 -3.27 -18.70
C GLN A 10 -29.39 -3.06 -17.25
N ILE A 11 -29.97 -4.12 -16.65
CA ILE A 11 -30.31 -4.12 -15.22
C ILE A 11 -29.01 -4.13 -14.40
N ALA A 12 -28.87 -3.19 -13.45
CA ALA A 12 -27.71 -3.07 -12.61
C ALA A 12 -26.36 -3.07 -13.36
N PRO A 13 -26.17 -2.15 -14.33
CA PRO A 13 -24.92 -2.12 -15.08
C PRO A 13 -23.74 -1.76 -14.16
N PRO A 14 -22.53 -2.30 -14.39
CA PRO A 14 -21.33 -1.99 -13.59
C PRO A 14 -20.76 -0.61 -13.92
N LEU A 15 -21.51 0.45 -13.62
CA LEU A 15 -21.23 1.82 -14.06
C LEU A 15 -19.98 2.43 -13.43
N LEU A 16 -19.72 2.12 -12.16
CA LEU A 16 -18.65 2.70 -11.37
C LEU A 16 -17.67 1.65 -10.85
N GLU A 17 -17.75 0.43 -11.38
CA GLU A 17 -16.80 -0.62 -10.96
C GLU A 17 -15.39 -0.30 -11.47
N ASP A 18 -14.44 -0.37 -10.54
CA ASP A 18 -13.03 -0.23 -10.83
C ASP A 18 -12.27 -1.49 -10.46
N ILE A 19 -11.30 -1.84 -11.30
CA ILE A 19 -10.41 -2.97 -11.09
C ILE A 19 -9.02 -2.39 -10.84
N TYR A 20 -8.55 -2.54 -9.60
CA TYR A 20 -7.27 -2.01 -9.18
C TYR A 20 -6.13 -2.99 -9.46
N ASN A 21 -5.09 -2.47 -10.07
CA ASN A 21 -3.87 -3.21 -10.37
C ASN A 21 -2.79 -2.97 -9.29
N PHE A 22 -1.57 -3.49 -9.50
CA PHE A 22 -0.51 -3.34 -8.54
C PHE A 22 0.02 -1.89 -8.45
N GLU A 23 0.03 -1.15 -9.54
CA GLU A 23 0.37 0.28 -9.54
C GLU A 23 -0.57 1.08 -8.63
N ASP A 24 -1.88 0.77 -8.66
CA ASP A 24 -2.85 1.40 -7.77
C ASP A 24 -2.56 1.09 -6.29
N ALA A 25 -2.10 -0.12 -5.98
CA ALA A 25 -1.69 -0.48 -4.62
C ALA A 25 -0.49 0.34 -4.15
N LEU A 26 0.50 0.58 -5.00
CA LEU A 26 1.64 1.43 -4.70
C LEU A 26 1.20 2.89 -4.46
N LEU A 27 0.31 3.42 -5.32
CA LEU A 27 -0.24 4.77 -5.17
C LEU A 27 -1.03 4.91 -3.87
N VAL A 28 -1.88 3.95 -3.53
CA VAL A 28 -2.60 3.94 -2.24
C VAL A 28 -1.62 3.88 -1.07
N GLY A 29 -0.57 3.07 -1.16
CA GLY A 29 0.49 3.00 -0.16
C GLY A 29 1.18 4.36 0.04
N LEU A 30 1.55 5.05 -1.04
CA LEU A 30 2.13 6.39 -1.00
C LEU A 30 1.19 7.41 -0.35
N MET A 31 -0.09 7.40 -0.72
CA MET A 31 -1.10 8.29 -0.13
C MET A 31 -1.26 8.04 1.37
N LEU A 32 -1.26 6.79 1.81
CA LEU A 32 -1.35 6.42 3.22
C LEU A 32 -0.11 6.87 4.01
N ILE A 33 1.10 6.76 3.44
CA ILE A 33 2.33 7.29 4.03
C ILE A 33 2.20 8.81 4.26
N VAL A 34 1.69 9.55 3.27
CA VAL A 34 1.47 11.00 3.40
C VAL A 34 0.43 11.30 4.50
N LEU A 35 -0.67 10.56 4.55
CA LEU A 35 -1.70 10.76 5.57
C LEU A 35 -1.18 10.47 6.99
N ILE A 36 -0.40 9.41 7.17
CA ILE A 36 0.25 9.08 8.45
C ILE A 36 1.24 10.18 8.84
N ARG A 37 2.07 10.65 7.91
CA ARG A 37 3.03 11.73 8.15
C ARG A 37 2.36 13.02 8.64
N HIS A 38 1.15 13.29 8.16
CA HIS A 38 0.34 14.45 8.55
C HIS A 38 -0.70 14.16 9.61
N SER A 39 -0.48 13.17 10.47
CA SER A 39 -1.39 12.79 11.57
C SER A 39 -1.55 13.89 12.64
N ASP A 40 -0.72 14.93 12.63
CA ASP A 40 -0.94 16.15 13.38
C ASP A 40 -2.28 16.81 13.02
N ARG A 41 -2.69 16.75 11.76
CA ARG A 41 -3.91 17.33 11.19
C ARG A 41 -4.93 16.28 10.74
N VAL A 42 -4.47 15.18 10.14
CA VAL A 42 -5.32 14.11 9.63
C VAL A 42 -5.61 13.12 10.74
N LYS A 43 -6.75 13.25 11.40
CA LYS A 43 -7.14 12.38 12.53
C LYS A 43 -7.90 11.13 12.12
N VAL A 44 -8.55 11.17 10.95
CA VAL A 44 -9.31 10.05 10.39
C VAL A 44 -9.11 10.02 8.89
N ALA A 45 -8.85 8.84 8.35
CA ALA A 45 -8.80 8.59 6.91
C ALA A 45 -9.65 7.36 6.59
N CYS A 46 -10.57 7.51 5.66
CA CYS A 46 -11.49 6.46 5.23
C CYS A 46 -11.36 6.24 3.73
N LEU A 47 -11.33 4.97 3.32
CA LEU A 47 -11.47 4.60 1.93
C LEU A 47 -12.96 4.43 1.61
N ALA A 48 -13.42 5.08 0.54
CA ALA A 48 -14.82 5.03 0.13
C ALA A 48 -15.21 3.63 -0.31
N GLN A 49 -16.33 3.17 0.23
CA GLN A 49 -16.89 1.83 0.13
C GLN A 49 -15.96 0.72 0.63
N LEU A 50 -16.56 -0.27 1.27
CA LEU A 50 -15.84 -1.44 1.76
C LEU A 50 -15.94 -2.60 0.78
N ILE A 51 -17.10 -2.74 0.13
CA ILE A 51 -17.42 -3.89 -0.72
C ILE A 51 -18.00 -3.38 -2.05
N ASN A 52 -17.53 -3.95 -3.15
CA ASN A 52 -17.94 -3.73 -4.54
C ASN A 52 -17.73 -2.30 -5.07
N VAL A 53 -18.05 -2.08 -6.33
CA VAL A 53 -17.93 -0.83 -7.07
C VAL A 53 -16.47 -0.34 -7.14
N ILE A 54 -16.06 0.58 -6.24
CA ILE A 54 -14.68 1.10 -6.13
C ILE A 54 -13.96 0.54 -4.89
N ALA A 55 -14.48 -0.51 -4.31
CA ALA A 55 -14.03 -1.01 -3.01
C ALA A 55 -12.78 -1.90 -3.10
N PRO A 56 -12.03 -2.02 -2.00
CA PRO A 56 -10.92 -2.95 -1.92
C PRO A 56 -11.34 -4.44 -1.87
N ILE A 57 -12.63 -4.71 -1.60
CA ILE A 57 -13.19 -6.06 -1.57
C ILE A 57 -14.29 -6.17 -2.63
N MET A 58 -14.23 -7.20 -3.44
CA MET A 58 -15.23 -7.50 -4.46
C MET A 58 -15.92 -8.83 -4.15
N THR A 59 -17.18 -8.96 -4.57
CA THR A 59 -17.96 -10.19 -4.48
C THR A 59 -18.27 -10.74 -5.86
N ASP A 60 -18.31 -12.07 -5.96
CA ASP A 60 -18.78 -12.73 -7.19
C ASP A 60 -20.29 -12.55 -7.31
N PRO A 61 -20.79 -11.97 -8.43
CA PRO A 61 -22.23 -11.78 -8.65
C PRO A 61 -23.01 -13.10 -8.73
N ASN A 62 -22.33 -14.22 -8.97
CA ASN A 62 -22.93 -15.54 -9.01
C ASN A 62 -22.96 -16.26 -7.65
N GLY A 63 -22.56 -15.59 -6.57
CA GLY A 63 -22.59 -16.14 -5.21
C GLY A 63 -21.39 -17.03 -4.86
N GLY A 64 -20.31 -16.98 -5.66
CA GLY A 64 -19.11 -17.81 -5.48
C GLY A 64 -18.20 -17.38 -4.33
N GLY A 65 -18.39 -16.19 -3.78
CA GLY A 65 -17.55 -15.66 -2.69
C GLY A 65 -17.07 -14.24 -2.90
N SER A 66 -15.91 -13.92 -2.36
CA SER A 66 -15.29 -12.60 -2.44
C SER A 66 -13.79 -12.69 -2.69
N TRP A 67 -13.21 -11.59 -3.18
CA TRP A 67 -11.75 -11.46 -3.30
C TRP A 67 -11.31 -10.07 -2.89
N LYS A 68 -10.02 -9.95 -2.58
CA LYS A 68 -9.35 -8.70 -2.23
C LYS A 68 -8.69 -8.13 -3.47
N GLN A 69 -9.00 -6.90 -3.81
CA GLN A 69 -8.25 -6.14 -4.81
C GLN A 69 -6.86 -5.76 -4.28
N THR A 70 -5.96 -5.37 -5.13
CA THR A 70 -4.57 -5.06 -4.76
C THR A 70 -4.47 -3.94 -3.72
N ILE A 71 -5.35 -2.94 -3.79
CA ILE A 71 -5.41 -1.79 -2.86
C ILE A 71 -5.84 -2.17 -1.43
N PHE A 72 -6.41 -3.36 -1.24
CA PHE A 72 -6.80 -3.86 0.08
C PHE A 72 -5.60 -3.94 1.03
N TYR A 73 -4.45 -4.40 0.54
CA TYR A 73 -3.31 -4.74 1.39
C TYR A 73 -2.62 -3.52 2.00
N PRO A 74 -2.26 -2.46 1.25
CA PRO A 74 -1.66 -1.26 1.85
C PRO A 74 -2.60 -0.62 2.87
N PHE A 75 -3.91 -0.58 2.60
CA PHE A 75 -4.88 -0.03 3.54
C PHE A 75 -5.02 -0.89 4.80
N MET A 76 -5.07 -2.21 4.66
CA MET A 76 -5.09 -3.16 5.78
C MET A 76 -3.83 -3.00 6.66
N HIS A 77 -2.64 -2.91 6.06
CA HIS A 77 -1.40 -2.75 6.81
C HIS A 77 -1.35 -1.40 7.54
N ALA A 78 -1.72 -0.31 6.90
CA ALA A 78 -1.80 0.99 7.54
C ALA A 78 -2.80 1.00 8.71
N SER A 79 -3.96 0.37 8.54
CA SER A 79 -4.96 0.24 9.61
C SER A 79 -4.49 -0.63 10.78
N LYS A 80 -3.74 -1.69 10.51
CA LYS A 80 -3.27 -2.65 11.52
C LYS A 80 -2.05 -2.15 12.27
N TYR A 81 -1.09 -1.59 11.56
CA TYR A 81 0.24 -1.25 12.08
C TYR A 81 0.49 0.26 12.21
N GLY A 82 -0.31 1.11 11.58
CA GLY A 82 -0.17 2.56 11.60
C GLY A 82 -0.81 3.23 12.83
N ARG A 83 -0.77 2.57 14.00
CA ARG A 83 -1.37 3.07 15.25
C ARG A 83 -0.30 3.44 16.25
N GLY A 84 -0.32 4.68 16.73
CA GLY A 84 0.66 5.21 17.66
C GLY A 84 1.10 6.62 17.30
N VAL A 85 2.35 6.94 17.56
CA VAL A 85 2.96 8.22 17.24
C VAL A 85 3.67 8.15 15.89
N ALA A 86 3.28 8.99 14.96
CA ALA A 86 3.98 9.08 13.68
C ALA A 86 5.35 9.73 13.89
N LEU A 87 6.38 9.06 13.41
CA LEU A 87 7.76 9.52 13.41
C LEU A 87 8.10 10.03 12.01
N GLN A 88 8.93 11.06 11.95
CA GLN A 88 9.42 11.58 10.68
C GLN A 88 10.86 11.11 10.44
N PRO A 89 11.07 10.06 9.64
CA PRO A 89 12.40 9.59 9.32
C PRO A 89 13.13 10.61 8.44
N VAL A 90 14.44 10.70 8.60
CA VAL A 90 15.32 11.38 7.65
C VAL A 90 15.63 10.39 6.53
N ILE A 91 15.17 10.65 5.33
CA ILE A 91 15.32 9.76 4.18
C ILE A 91 16.44 10.30 3.29
N SER A 92 17.38 9.40 2.97
CA SER A 92 18.39 9.61 1.92
C SER A 92 18.26 8.47 0.92
N SER A 93 17.98 8.77 -0.32
CA SER A 93 17.87 7.77 -1.39
C SER A 93 18.35 8.35 -2.72
N THR A 94 18.55 7.49 -3.69
CA THR A 94 18.67 7.89 -5.10
C THR A 94 17.40 8.63 -5.55
N GLU A 95 17.52 9.36 -6.64
CA GLU A 95 16.44 10.15 -7.22
C GLU A 95 16.32 9.85 -8.71
N HIS A 96 15.13 10.07 -9.24
CA HIS A 96 14.89 10.02 -10.68
C HIS A 96 14.05 11.21 -11.14
N GLU A 97 14.29 11.63 -12.39
CA GLU A 97 13.53 12.71 -13.04
C GLU A 97 12.14 12.22 -13.44
N THR A 98 11.15 13.05 -13.16
CA THR A 98 9.77 12.81 -13.58
C THR A 98 9.32 13.84 -14.62
N SER A 99 8.43 13.43 -15.51
CA SER A 99 7.87 14.34 -16.51
C SER A 99 7.01 15.42 -15.86
N GLY A 100 7.52 16.65 -15.85
CA GLY A 100 6.79 17.83 -15.39
C GLY A 100 6.81 18.11 -13.87
N HIS A 101 7.47 17.28 -13.06
CA HIS A 101 7.51 17.46 -11.60
C HIS A 101 8.93 17.48 -11.01
N GLY A 102 9.97 17.47 -11.86
CA GLY A 102 11.37 17.47 -11.44
C GLY A 102 11.82 16.13 -10.84
N SER A 103 12.91 16.19 -10.09
CA SER A 103 13.50 15.00 -9.42
C SER A 103 12.71 14.62 -8.17
N ILE A 104 12.49 13.33 -8.01
CA ILE A 104 11.87 12.74 -6.81
C ILE A 104 12.74 11.59 -6.26
N THR A 105 12.71 11.39 -4.94
CA THR A 105 13.43 10.30 -4.29
C THR A 105 12.84 8.94 -4.69
N ASP A 106 13.66 7.91 -4.80
CA ASP A 106 13.20 6.55 -5.11
C ASP A 106 12.44 5.91 -3.95
N ILE A 107 12.78 6.29 -2.71
CA ILE A 107 12.08 5.78 -1.52
C ILE A 107 11.20 6.86 -0.91
N GLU A 108 9.96 6.47 -0.61
CA GLU A 108 9.05 7.22 0.24
C GLU A 108 8.73 6.38 1.48
N ALA A 109 8.86 6.95 2.68
CA ALA A 109 8.65 6.21 3.91
C ALA A 109 8.11 7.07 5.06
N VAL A 110 7.47 6.39 6.02
CA VAL A 110 7.08 6.92 7.33
C VAL A 110 7.24 5.83 8.37
N ALA A 111 7.51 6.21 9.61
CA ALA A 111 7.53 5.26 10.71
C ALA A 111 6.46 5.62 11.76
N VAL A 112 5.99 4.61 12.49
CA VAL A 112 5.02 4.76 13.57
C VAL A 112 5.53 4.00 14.78
N TYR A 113 5.57 4.66 15.92
CA TYR A 113 5.88 4.06 17.21
C TYR A 113 4.60 3.77 18.00
N ASN A 114 4.39 2.52 18.31
CA ASN A 114 3.32 2.08 19.20
C ASN A 114 3.90 1.84 20.59
N GLU A 115 3.64 2.77 21.52
CA GLU A 115 4.15 2.73 22.87
C GLU A 115 3.58 1.57 23.69
N GLU A 116 2.31 1.21 23.50
CA GLU A 116 1.66 0.13 24.23
C GLU A 116 2.25 -1.24 23.89
N LYS A 117 2.68 -1.41 22.64
CA LYS A 117 3.26 -2.67 22.15
C LYS A 117 4.78 -2.68 22.11
N GLU A 118 5.40 -1.52 22.36
CA GLU A 118 6.84 -1.31 22.18
C GLU A 118 7.31 -1.72 20.77
N GLU A 119 6.56 -1.32 19.75
CA GLU A 119 6.80 -1.67 18.35
C GLU A 119 7.06 -0.42 17.50
N VAL A 120 8.05 -0.49 16.61
CA VAL A 120 8.24 0.48 15.53
C VAL A 120 7.89 -0.17 14.22
N THR A 121 6.94 0.43 13.50
CA THR A 121 6.58 0.00 12.14
C THR A 121 7.08 1.01 11.13
N VAL A 122 7.81 0.54 10.14
CA VAL A 122 8.24 1.35 8.99
C VAL A 122 7.39 0.96 7.78
N PHE A 123 6.74 1.95 7.18
CA PHE A 123 6.06 1.83 5.89
C PHE A 123 6.94 2.46 4.84
N ALA A 124 7.25 1.74 3.78
CA ALA A 124 8.08 2.23 2.70
C ALA A 124 7.54 1.79 1.34
N VAL A 125 7.70 2.65 0.33
CA VAL A 125 7.40 2.34 -1.07
C VAL A 125 8.63 2.67 -1.91
N ASN A 126 9.08 1.70 -2.69
CA ASN A 126 10.04 1.90 -3.75
C ASN A 126 9.32 2.45 -4.98
N ARG A 127 9.71 3.64 -5.43
CA ARG A 127 9.17 4.34 -6.62
C ARG A 127 10.03 4.14 -7.85
N ASN A 128 11.19 3.49 -7.72
CA ASN A 128 12.03 3.14 -8.85
C ASN A 128 11.36 1.99 -9.64
N LEU A 129 11.07 2.23 -10.91
CA LEU A 129 10.39 1.25 -11.77
C LEU A 129 11.34 0.23 -12.42
N LYS A 130 12.64 0.32 -12.14
CA LYS A 130 13.67 -0.48 -12.84
C LYS A 130 14.53 -1.29 -11.90
N GLU A 131 14.73 -0.81 -10.68
CA GLU A 131 15.71 -1.37 -9.76
C GLU A 131 15.12 -1.64 -8.38
N ASP A 132 15.53 -2.71 -7.78
CA ASP A 132 15.30 -2.97 -6.36
C ASP A 132 16.14 -2.01 -5.53
N VAL A 133 15.60 -1.59 -4.40
CA VAL A 133 16.29 -0.67 -3.49
C VAL A 133 16.50 -1.34 -2.14
N VAL A 134 17.74 -1.32 -1.67
CA VAL A 134 18.08 -1.76 -0.32
C VAL A 134 17.69 -0.66 0.68
N LEU A 135 16.78 -0.99 1.60
CA LEU A 135 16.35 -0.09 2.66
C LEU A 135 17.22 -0.31 3.92
N ASN A 136 18.16 0.61 4.16
CA ASN A 136 18.92 0.63 5.41
C ASN A 136 18.21 1.53 6.42
N THR A 137 17.82 0.98 7.56
CA THR A 137 17.07 1.70 8.59
C THR A 137 17.93 1.82 9.85
N ASP A 138 18.27 3.05 10.23
CA ASP A 138 18.95 3.34 11.49
C ASP A 138 17.92 3.43 12.62
N VAL A 139 17.96 2.47 13.53
CA VAL A 139 17.05 2.36 14.68
C VAL A 139 17.79 2.45 16.01
N ARG A 140 19.00 3.04 16.05
CA ARG A 140 19.82 3.16 17.28
C ARG A 140 19.09 3.85 18.43
N SER A 141 18.09 4.67 18.16
CA SER A 141 17.25 5.28 19.19
C SER A 141 16.31 4.28 19.90
N PHE A 142 16.21 3.05 19.37
CA PHE A 142 15.39 1.96 19.89
C PHE A 142 16.27 0.78 20.29
N GLU A 143 17.14 1.02 21.30
CA GLU A 143 18.09 0.02 21.78
C GLU A 143 17.38 -1.25 22.25
N GLY A 144 17.91 -2.41 21.85
CA GLY A 144 17.34 -3.72 22.18
C GLY A 144 16.18 -4.17 21.26
N TYR A 145 15.73 -3.34 20.33
CA TYR A 145 14.74 -3.75 19.33
C TYR A 145 15.37 -4.71 18.33
N ARG A 146 14.53 -5.57 17.78
CA ARG A 146 14.90 -6.51 16.72
C ARG A 146 13.80 -6.55 15.65
N VAL A 147 14.14 -6.98 14.44
CA VAL A 147 13.16 -7.18 13.40
C VAL A 147 12.22 -8.33 13.78
N ALA A 148 10.96 -8.02 13.98
CA ALA A 148 9.92 -8.99 14.28
C ALA A 148 9.33 -9.57 12.99
N GLU A 149 9.06 -8.72 12.00
CA GLU A 149 8.44 -9.12 10.74
C GLU A 149 8.85 -8.15 9.62
N HIS A 150 9.08 -8.69 8.42
CA HIS A 150 9.24 -7.91 7.20
C HIS A 150 8.23 -8.39 6.17
N ILE A 151 7.27 -7.54 5.83
CA ILE A 151 6.19 -7.83 4.89
C ILE A 151 6.43 -7.06 3.61
N VAL A 152 6.41 -7.75 2.48
CA VAL A 152 6.59 -7.16 1.16
C VAL A 152 5.35 -7.43 0.31
N LEU A 153 4.91 -6.41 -0.42
CA LEU A 153 3.95 -6.50 -1.50
C LEU A 153 4.69 -6.16 -2.79
N GLU A 154 4.85 -7.13 -3.67
CA GLU A 154 5.70 -7.02 -4.85
C GLU A 154 5.07 -7.67 -6.08
N SER A 155 5.41 -7.17 -7.26
CA SER A 155 5.10 -7.75 -8.56
C SER A 155 6.01 -7.14 -9.63
N ASP A 156 6.43 -7.96 -10.59
CA ASP A 156 7.17 -7.52 -11.79
C ASP A 156 6.26 -6.86 -12.83
N ASP A 157 4.94 -7.04 -12.69
CA ASP A 157 3.93 -6.44 -13.57
C ASP A 157 3.07 -5.44 -12.78
N LEU A 158 3.22 -4.15 -13.09
CA LEU A 158 2.44 -3.07 -12.49
C LEU A 158 0.94 -3.16 -12.83
N LYS A 159 0.57 -3.83 -13.91
CA LYS A 159 -0.82 -3.93 -14.38
C LYS A 159 -1.52 -5.20 -13.91
N VAL A 160 -0.83 -6.06 -13.16
CA VAL A 160 -1.44 -7.26 -12.61
C VAL A 160 -2.56 -6.92 -11.63
N VAL A 161 -3.63 -7.69 -11.69
CA VAL A 161 -4.83 -7.54 -10.85
C VAL A 161 -5.11 -8.81 -10.07
N ASN A 162 -5.84 -8.68 -8.97
CA ASN A 162 -6.46 -9.80 -8.29
C ASN A 162 -7.89 -9.99 -8.79
N ALA A 163 -8.33 -11.23 -8.88
CA ALA A 163 -9.67 -11.61 -9.32
C ALA A 163 -10.20 -12.78 -8.48
N PHE A 164 -11.45 -13.13 -8.67
CA PHE A 164 -12.03 -14.29 -7.99
C PHE A 164 -11.23 -15.56 -8.29
N GLY A 165 -10.78 -16.24 -7.22
CA GLY A 165 -9.93 -17.43 -7.34
C GLY A 165 -8.48 -17.16 -7.77
N GLN A 166 -8.09 -15.91 -8.00
CA GLN A 166 -6.75 -15.51 -8.44
C GLN A 166 -6.21 -14.38 -7.57
N GLU A 167 -5.38 -14.72 -6.61
CA GLU A 167 -4.69 -13.78 -5.73
C GLU A 167 -3.22 -13.63 -6.19
N ASN A 168 -3.04 -12.93 -7.32
CA ASN A 168 -1.74 -12.74 -7.98
C ASN A 168 -0.79 -11.85 -7.16
N VAL A 169 -1.35 -10.84 -6.50
CA VAL A 169 -0.64 -9.91 -5.61
C VAL A 169 -1.15 -10.09 -4.19
N LYS A 170 -0.26 -10.49 -3.30
CA LYS A 170 -0.54 -10.63 -1.87
C LYS A 170 0.73 -10.38 -1.04
N PRO A 171 0.58 -9.96 0.22
CA PRO A 171 1.73 -9.78 1.10
C PRO A 171 2.48 -11.10 1.32
N LYS A 172 3.81 -10.99 1.34
CA LYS A 172 4.73 -12.09 1.67
C LYS A 172 5.59 -11.65 2.85
N THR A 173 5.74 -12.50 3.85
CA THR A 173 6.75 -12.32 4.88
C THR A 173 8.09 -12.79 4.33
N THR A 174 9.12 -11.97 4.45
CA THR A 174 10.47 -12.28 3.99
C THR A 174 11.46 -12.37 5.15
N GLN A 175 12.51 -13.17 4.97
CA GLN A 175 13.65 -13.31 5.88
C GLN A 175 14.86 -12.47 5.42
N GLN A 176 14.70 -11.64 4.40
CA GLN A 176 15.79 -10.86 3.80
C GLN A 176 16.22 -9.62 4.60
N THR A 177 15.92 -9.59 5.88
CA THR A 177 16.32 -8.49 6.75
C THR A 177 17.41 -8.93 7.70
N THR A 178 18.50 -8.19 7.72
CA THR A 178 19.61 -8.38 8.69
C THR A 178 19.64 -7.19 9.66
N MET A 179 20.16 -7.42 10.85
CA MET A 179 20.48 -6.37 11.81
C MET A 179 21.96 -6.40 12.09
N ASP A 180 22.60 -5.24 11.98
CA ASP A 180 23.96 -5.05 12.47
C ASP A 180 23.86 -4.63 13.94
N ASN A 181 24.65 -5.28 14.81
CA ASN A 181 24.71 -5.03 16.24
C ASN A 181 25.56 -3.79 16.58
#